data_2ff7861abc145830312eacfce3cbfc42
#
_entry.id   2ff7861abc145830312eacfce3cbfc42
#
_cell.length_a   1.000
_cell.length_b   1.000
_cell.length_c   1.000
_cell.angle_alpha   90.00
_cell.angle_beta   90.00
_cell.angle_gamma   90.00
#
_symmetry.space_group_name_H-M   'P 1'
#
loop_
_entity.id
_entity.type
_entity.pdbx_description
1 polymer ?
#
loop_
_entity_poly.entity_id
_entity_poly.type
_entity_poly.pdbx_seq_one_letter_code
_entity_poly.pdbx_strand_id
1 'polypeptide(L)'
;MIRGIPQSEIHRNTQVINKREGSMSNQKLSLEGLNFQATKIDISNNILSITLNRPEKKNALNNVMMDELNYALAYAKQQRKIRVVVIGAAGDIFCAGADLRRAMEESNVPKLENADDISFSLRRLHKPVICKIQGSVLAGALLIVTNSTHAIAVKEAKFSAPEIHRGLWPFMVMAGLFRVMPKRAGLDFIMRGQSIDADKQSMG
;
A
#
# COMPACT_ATOMS: atom_id res chain seq x y z
N MET A 1 22.05 -32.28 -13.43
CA MET A 1 23.15 -31.35 -13.76
C MET A 1 22.52 -29.99 -14.02
N ILE A 2 22.52 -29.09 -13.02
CA ILE A 2 21.98 -27.72 -13.14
C ILE A 2 23.06 -26.89 -13.83
N ARG A 3 22.82 -26.48 -15.08
CA ARG A 3 23.75 -25.57 -15.78
C ARG A 3 23.69 -24.21 -15.08
N GLY A 4 24.83 -23.76 -14.56
CA GLY A 4 24.94 -22.44 -13.92
C GLY A 4 24.64 -21.32 -14.92
N ILE A 5 23.97 -20.28 -14.44
CA ILE A 5 23.68 -19.06 -15.20
C ILE A 5 25.01 -18.42 -15.60
N PRO A 6 25.23 -18.07 -16.88
CA PRO A 6 26.48 -17.44 -17.31
C PRO A 6 26.72 -16.12 -16.59
N GLN A 7 27.95 -15.88 -16.16
CA GLN A 7 28.33 -14.64 -15.47
C GLN A 7 27.99 -13.36 -16.25
N SER A 8 27.97 -13.43 -17.57
CA SER A 8 27.57 -12.33 -18.45
C SER A 8 26.08 -11.96 -18.35
N GLU A 9 25.20 -12.91 -18.03
CA GLU A 9 23.77 -12.64 -17.76
C GLU A 9 23.56 -12.04 -16.38
N ILE A 10 24.33 -12.47 -15.40
CA ILE A 10 24.32 -11.87 -14.05
C ILE A 10 24.76 -10.41 -14.14
N HIS A 11 25.82 -10.10 -14.89
CA HIS A 11 26.30 -8.71 -15.07
C HIS A 11 25.28 -7.82 -15.81
N ARG A 12 24.62 -8.32 -16.86
CA ARG A 12 23.57 -7.58 -17.57
C ARG A 12 22.38 -7.30 -16.66
N ASN A 13 21.93 -8.29 -15.91
CA ASN A 13 20.81 -8.10 -14.98
C ASN A 13 21.15 -7.13 -13.85
N THR A 14 22.39 -7.16 -13.33
CA THR A 14 22.87 -6.20 -12.33
C THR A 14 22.95 -4.78 -12.88
N GLN A 15 23.38 -4.60 -14.14
CA GLN A 15 23.39 -3.28 -14.79
C GLN A 15 21.98 -2.75 -15.07
N VAL A 16 21.02 -3.62 -15.41
CA VAL A 16 19.61 -3.23 -15.60
C VAL A 16 18.96 -2.85 -14.26
N ILE A 17 19.27 -3.57 -13.19
CA ILE A 17 18.81 -3.25 -11.84
C ILE A 17 19.40 -1.92 -11.38
N ASN A 18 20.72 -1.72 -11.54
CA ASN A 18 21.40 -0.48 -11.17
C ASN A 18 20.96 0.72 -12.02
N LYS A 19 20.62 0.53 -13.32
CA LYS A 19 20.03 1.58 -14.14
C LYS A 19 18.61 1.97 -13.70
N ARG A 20 17.83 1.02 -13.20
CA ARG A 20 16.49 1.31 -12.64
C ARG A 20 16.56 1.98 -11.26
N GLU A 21 17.60 1.71 -10.47
CA GLU A 21 17.83 2.39 -9.19
C GLU A 21 18.49 3.77 -9.36
N GLY A 22 19.24 4.01 -10.44
CA GLY A 22 19.94 5.27 -10.72
C GLY A 22 19.09 6.38 -11.31
N SER A 23 17.83 6.13 -11.70
CA SER A 23 16.87 7.12 -12.20
C SER A 23 15.87 7.55 -11.12
N MET A 24 16.29 7.72 -9.88
CA MET A 24 15.51 8.55 -8.96
C MET A 24 15.70 10.00 -9.39
N SER A 25 14.64 10.62 -9.91
CA SER A 25 14.66 12.02 -10.27
C SER A 25 15.25 12.82 -9.11
N ASN A 26 16.22 13.69 -9.41
CA ASN A 26 16.90 14.52 -8.42
C ASN A 26 15.96 15.64 -7.89
N GLN A 27 14.66 15.49 -8.14
CA GLN A 27 13.64 16.45 -7.74
C GLN A 27 13.43 16.36 -6.23
N LYS A 28 13.75 17.44 -5.54
CA LYS A 28 13.47 17.58 -4.11
C LYS A 28 11.95 17.71 -3.93
N LEU A 29 11.34 16.70 -3.31
CA LEU A 29 9.91 16.71 -3.02
C LEU A 29 9.60 17.64 -1.85
N SER A 30 8.44 18.32 -1.91
CA SER A 30 7.90 19.18 -0.85
C SER A 30 6.41 18.90 -0.68
N LEU A 31 5.92 19.04 0.54
CA LEU A 31 4.47 19.00 0.83
C LEU A 31 3.89 20.42 0.93
N GLU A 32 4.75 21.42 0.95
CA GLU A 32 4.34 22.83 1.10
C GLU A 32 3.54 23.31 -0.10
N GLY A 33 2.40 23.94 0.15
CA GLY A 33 1.51 24.44 -0.90
C GLY A 33 0.70 23.39 -1.65
N LEU A 34 0.86 22.10 -1.33
CA LEU A 34 0.06 21.05 -1.96
C LEU A 34 -1.31 20.91 -1.30
N ASN A 35 -2.33 20.73 -2.13
CA ASN A 35 -3.69 20.46 -1.70
C ASN A 35 -4.03 18.98 -1.94
N PHE A 36 -4.02 18.19 -0.88
CA PHE A 36 -4.40 16.78 -0.90
C PHE A 36 -5.93 16.67 -0.86
N GLN A 37 -6.52 15.99 -1.85
CA GLN A 37 -7.95 15.89 -2.06
C GLN A 37 -8.54 14.62 -1.41
N ALA A 38 -7.81 13.51 -1.50
CA ALA A 38 -8.25 12.19 -1.06
C ALA A 38 -7.56 11.69 0.21
N THR A 39 -6.49 12.39 0.64
CA THR A 39 -5.77 12.07 1.87
C THR A 39 -5.57 13.33 2.72
N LYS A 40 -5.29 13.15 4.01
CA LYS A 40 -4.77 14.22 4.89
C LYS A 40 -3.38 13.82 5.34
N ILE A 41 -2.46 14.77 5.27
CA ILE A 41 -1.06 14.57 5.64
C ILE A 41 -0.74 15.46 6.84
N ASP A 42 -0.14 14.87 7.86
CA ASP A 42 0.39 15.57 9.03
C ASP A 42 1.80 15.09 9.36
N ILE A 43 2.63 15.99 9.85
CA ILE A 43 3.99 15.65 10.31
C ILE A 43 4.16 16.19 11.73
N SER A 44 4.29 15.27 12.65
CA SER A 44 4.52 15.57 14.06
C SER A 44 5.50 14.57 14.66
N ASN A 45 6.41 15.02 15.51
CA ASN A 45 7.36 14.16 16.23
C ASN A 45 8.14 13.15 15.35
N ASN A 46 8.57 13.59 14.18
CA ASN A 46 9.26 12.74 13.19
C ASN A 46 8.38 11.62 12.58
N ILE A 47 7.07 11.69 12.76
CA ILE A 47 6.07 10.77 12.20
C ILE A 47 5.35 11.49 11.06
N LEU A 48 5.30 10.86 9.90
CA LEU A 48 4.38 11.25 8.83
C LEU A 48 3.09 10.45 9.00
N SER A 49 2.00 11.13 9.26
CA SER A 49 0.66 10.55 9.34
C SER A 49 -0.09 10.78 8.03
N ILE A 50 -0.55 9.71 7.41
CA ILE A 50 -1.38 9.73 6.21
C ILE A 50 -2.75 9.21 6.60
N THR A 51 -3.79 10.02 6.45
CA THR A 51 -5.17 9.60 6.69
C THR A 51 -5.92 9.52 5.37
N LEU A 52 -6.40 8.33 5.00
CA LEU A 52 -7.32 8.16 3.88
C LEU A 52 -8.58 8.95 4.18
N ASN A 53 -9.00 9.86 3.28
CA ASN A 53 -10.02 10.85 3.59
C ASN A 53 -11.07 10.99 2.48
N ARG A 54 -11.69 9.87 2.14
CA ARG A 54 -12.89 9.76 1.28
C ARG A 54 -13.95 8.90 2.00
N PRO A 55 -14.35 9.24 3.25
CA PRO A 55 -15.26 8.39 4.04
C PRO A 55 -16.61 8.15 3.35
N GLU A 56 -17.13 9.12 2.60
CA GLU A 56 -18.36 9.02 1.80
C GLU A 56 -18.27 7.97 0.67
N LYS A 57 -17.05 7.62 0.25
CA LYS A 57 -16.74 6.52 -0.70
C LYS A 57 -16.08 5.33 0.00
N LYS A 58 -16.24 5.23 1.34
CA LYS A 58 -15.61 4.15 2.14
C LYS A 58 -14.09 4.06 1.90
N ASN A 59 -13.44 5.20 1.67
CA ASN A 59 -12.02 5.33 1.38
C ASN A 59 -11.54 4.45 0.22
N ALA A 60 -12.40 4.22 -0.81
CA ALA A 60 -12.03 3.46 -1.98
C ALA A 60 -10.87 4.15 -2.74
N LEU A 61 -9.92 3.33 -3.19
CA LEU A 61 -8.68 3.75 -3.85
C LEU A 61 -8.97 4.16 -5.30
N ASN A 62 -9.04 5.46 -5.57
CA ASN A 62 -9.04 6.02 -6.91
C ASN A 62 -7.62 6.49 -7.30
N ASN A 63 -7.46 6.97 -8.53
CA ASN A 63 -6.17 7.45 -9.02
C ASN A 63 -5.61 8.59 -8.16
N VAL A 64 -6.47 9.54 -7.74
CA VAL A 64 -6.06 10.66 -6.89
C VAL A 64 -5.46 10.18 -5.58
N MET A 65 -6.16 9.28 -4.86
CA MET A 65 -5.65 8.73 -3.61
C MET A 65 -4.35 7.94 -3.79
N MET A 66 -4.23 7.20 -4.90
CA MET A 66 -3.02 6.44 -5.20
C MET A 66 -1.83 7.36 -5.49
N ASP A 67 -2.03 8.43 -6.27
CA ASP A 67 -1.01 9.43 -6.55
C ASP A 67 -0.55 10.13 -5.26
N GLU A 68 -1.51 10.55 -4.44
CA GLU A 68 -1.24 11.22 -3.17
C GLU A 68 -0.48 10.32 -2.17
N LEU A 69 -0.89 9.04 -2.05
CA LEU A 69 -0.20 8.06 -1.22
C LEU A 69 1.24 7.86 -1.70
N ASN A 70 1.44 7.64 -3.00
CA ASN A 70 2.76 7.44 -3.57
C ASN A 70 3.64 8.68 -3.39
N TYR A 71 3.09 9.87 -3.59
CA TYR A 71 3.81 11.12 -3.39
C TYR A 71 4.24 11.31 -1.93
N ALA A 72 3.33 11.08 -0.98
CA ALA A 72 3.63 11.20 0.45
C ALA A 72 4.69 10.18 0.90
N LEU A 73 4.64 8.94 0.39
CA LEU A 73 5.64 7.90 0.66
C LEU A 73 6.99 8.25 0.04
N ALA A 74 7.03 8.76 -1.20
CA ALA A 74 8.26 9.21 -1.84
C ALA A 74 8.88 10.40 -1.08
N TYR A 75 8.06 11.35 -0.64
CA TYR A 75 8.50 12.43 0.23
C TYR A 75 9.08 11.89 1.54
N ALA A 76 8.36 10.98 2.23
CA ALA A 76 8.85 10.37 3.45
C ALA A 76 10.21 9.69 3.26
N LYS A 77 10.42 9.02 2.12
CA LYS A 77 11.67 8.35 1.77
C LYS A 77 12.85 9.32 1.71
N GLN A 78 12.64 10.52 1.11
CA GLN A 78 13.69 11.54 0.99
C GLN A 78 13.99 12.26 2.33
N GLN A 79 13.02 12.37 3.23
CA GLN A 79 13.15 13.17 4.45
C GLN A 79 13.80 12.38 5.59
N ARG A 80 15.06 12.61 5.88
CA ARG A 80 15.78 11.95 7.01
C ARG A 80 15.13 12.17 8.38
N LYS A 81 14.43 13.29 8.57
CA LYS A 81 13.74 13.61 9.83
C LYS A 81 12.53 12.71 10.05
N ILE A 82 11.88 12.22 9.01
CA ILE A 82 10.75 11.28 9.14
C ILE A 82 11.31 9.91 9.47
N ARG A 83 10.90 9.35 10.60
CA ARG A 83 11.38 8.07 11.12
C ARG A 83 10.36 6.95 10.96
N VAL A 84 9.08 7.29 10.97
CA VAL A 84 7.95 6.35 10.89
C VAL A 84 6.86 6.96 10.01
N VAL A 85 6.14 6.12 9.28
CA VAL A 85 4.91 6.48 8.60
C VAL A 85 3.75 5.77 9.27
N VAL A 86 2.66 6.50 9.55
CA VAL A 86 1.41 5.94 10.07
C VAL A 86 0.34 6.14 9.00
N ILE A 87 -0.36 5.08 8.62
CA ILE A 87 -1.49 5.13 7.70
C ILE A 87 -2.75 4.79 8.45
N GLY A 88 -3.67 5.76 8.51
CA GLY A 88 -5.01 5.61 9.10
C GLY A 88 -6.08 5.98 8.08
N ALA A 89 -7.34 6.01 8.51
CA ALA A 89 -8.44 6.41 7.66
C ALA A 89 -9.52 7.15 8.44
N ALA A 90 -10.24 8.04 7.77
CA ALA A 90 -11.41 8.74 8.33
C ALA A 90 -12.67 7.86 8.16
N GLY A 91 -13.65 8.05 9.05
CA GLY A 91 -14.92 7.31 9.04
C GLY A 91 -14.80 5.87 9.56
N ASP A 92 -15.83 5.07 9.32
CA ASP A 92 -16.02 3.74 9.93
C ASP A 92 -15.34 2.60 9.18
N ILE A 93 -14.90 2.84 7.94
CA ILE A 93 -14.25 1.85 7.08
C ILE A 93 -12.82 2.30 6.84
N PHE A 94 -11.84 1.42 7.07
CA PHE A 94 -10.45 1.74 6.73
C PHE A 94 -10.31 1.97 5.24
N CYS A 95 -10.64 0.97 4.42
CA CYS A 95 -10.67 1.12 2.96
C CYS A 95 -11.45 -0.04 2.31
N ALA A 96 -12.28 0.29 1.31
CA ALA A 96 -13.10 -0.67 0.57
C ALA A 96 -12.40 -1.29 -0.65
N GLY A 97 -11.10 -1.03 -0.86
CA GLY A 97 -10.35 -1.50 -2.03
C GLY A 97 -10.44 -0.54 -3.21
N ALA A 98 -10.21 -1.05 -4.43
CA ALA A 98 -10.19 -0.22 -5.64
C ALA A 98 -11.56 0.42 -5.93
N ASP A 99 -11.56 1.71 -6.29
CA ASP A 99 -12.74 2.39 -6.80
C ASP A 99 -13.01 1.93 -8.23
N LEU A 100 -14.07 1.13 -8.38
CA LEU A 100 -14.45 0.56 -9.68
C LEU A 100 -15.12 1.56 -10.62
N ARG A 101 -15.48 2.74 -10.12
CA ARG A 101 -15.98 3.84 -10.94
C ARG A 101 -14.77 4.53 -11.55
N ARG A 102 -14.49 4.25 -12.80
CA ARG A 102 -13.39 4.86 -13.55
C ARG A 102 -13.68 6.34 -13.85
N ALA A 103 -13.74 7.17 -12.81
CA ALA A 103 -13.68 8.61 -13.00
C ALA A 103 -12.20 8.97 -13.30
N MET A 104 -11.96 9.65 -14.42
CA MET A 104 -10.66 10.24 -14.72
C MET A 104 -10.50 11.52 -13.88
N GLU A 105 -10.31 11.33 -12.59
CA GLU A 105 -9.96 12.42 -11.68
C GLU A 105 -8.45 12.58 -11.70
N GLU A 106 -7.97 13.80 -11.87
CA GLU A 106 -6.55 14.10 -11.78
C GLU A 106 -6.18 14.59 -10.38
N SER A 107 -5.04 14.12 -9.91
CA SER A 107 -4.48 14.52 -8.63
C SER A 107 -3.82 15.91 -8.73
N ASN A 108 -3.92 16.70 -7.67
CA ASN A 108 -3.23 17.99 -7.54
C ASN A 108 -1.76 17.84 -7.10
N VAL A 109 -1.31 16.64 -6.74
CA VAL A 109 0.10 16.42 -6.43
C VAL A 109 0.90 16.18 -7.70
N PRO A 110 2.18 16.61 -7.77
CA PRO A 110 3.02 16.36 -8.92
C PRO A 110 3.12 14.86 -9.24
N LYS A 111 2.99 14.51 -10.52
CA LYS A 111 3.18 13.12 -10.96
C LYS A 111 4.63 12.68 -10.75
N LEU A 112 4.81 11.53 -10.16
CA LEU A 112 6.13 10.92 -10.06
C LEU A 112 6.47 10.23 -11.38
N GLU A 113 7.65 10.51 -11.95
CA GLU A 113 8.09 9.91 -13.23
C GLU A 113 8.08 8.38 -13.23
N ASN A 114 8.33 7.78 -12.07
CA ASN A 114 8.33 6.32 -11.87
C ASN A 114 7.44 5.98 -10.68
N ALA A 115 6.13 6.29 -10.79
CA ALA A 115 5.19 5.89 -9.74
C ALA A 115 5.14 4.36 -9.67
N ASP A 116 5.60 3.82 -8.55
CA ASP A 116 5.47 2.40 -8.25
C ASP A 116 4.01 2.07 -7.88
N ASP A 117 3.63 0.79 -8.01
CA ASP A 117 2.45 0.28 -7.30
C ASP A 117 2.62 0.52 -5.79
N ILE A 118 1.50 0.74 -5.08
CA ILE A 118 1.52 1.04 -3.64
C ILE A 118 2.28 0.00 -2.83
N SER A 119 2.21 -1.27 -3.24
CA SER A 119 2.93 -2.36 -2.57
C SER A 119 4.45 -2.19 -2.68
N PHE A 120 4.93 -1.73 -3.84
CA PHE A 120 6.36 -1.44 -4.04
C PHE A 120 6.77 -0.17 -3.31
N SER A 121 5.95 0.87 -3.35
CA SER A 121 6.22 2.13 -2.63
C SER A 121 6.39 1.89 -1.13
N LEU A 122 5.51 1.10 -0.53
CA LEU A 122 5.58 0.72 0.88
C LEU A 122 6.84 -0.10 1.20
N ARG A 123 7.14 -1.12 0.39
CA ARG A 123 8.30 -2.00 0.62
C ARG A 123 9.64 -1.31 0.43
N ARG A 124 9.71 -0.35 -0.52
CA ARG A 124 10.94 0.39 -0.84
C ARG A 124 11.13 1.66 -0.01
N LEU A 125 10.22 1.93 0.91
CA LEU A 125 10.30 3.09 1.78
C LEU A 125 11.50 3.03 2.73
N HIS A 126 11.90 1.82 3.16
CA HIS A 126 12.97 1.58 4.13
C HIS A 126 12.76 2.30 5.48
N LYS A 127 11.51 2.51 5.86
CA LYS A 127 11.09 3.03 7.16
C LYS A 127 9.91 2.22 7.67
N PRO A 128 9.74 2.09 8.99
CA PRO A 128 8.55 1.45 9.55
C PRO A 128 7.27 2.12 9.06
N VAL A 129 6.31 1.31 8.64
CA VAL A 129 4.95 1.73 8.30
C VAL A 129 3.99 1.03 9.24
N ILE A 130 3.14 1.79 9.91
CA ILE A 130 2.13 1.27 10.83
C ILE A 130 0.75 1.59 10.27
N CYS A 131 -0.07 0.57 10.03
CA CYS A 131 -1.47 0.77 9.72
C CYS A 131 -2.29 0.86 11.02
N LYS A 132 -3.02 1.97 11.20
CA LYS A 132 -3.99 2.17 12.27
C LYS A 132 -5.40 1.92 11.71
N ILE A 133 -5.95 0.74 12.01
CA ILE A 133 -7.15 0.19 11.36
C ILE A 133 -8.33 0.33 12.33
N GLN A 134 -9.23 1.28 12.06
CA GLN A 134 -10.43 1.54 12.87
C GLN A 134 -11.68 0.84 12.33
N GLY A 135 -11.59 0.14 11.20
CA GLY A 135 -12.73 -0.50 10.57
C GLY A 135 -12.31 -1.48 9.47
N SER A 136 -13.25 -1.88 8.63
CA SER A 136 -13.04 -2.95 7.65
C SER A 136 -11.99 -2.62 6.59
N VAL A 137 -11.23 -3.65 6.20
CA VAL A 137 -10.22 -3.66 5.14
C VAL A 137 -10.65 -4.64 4.07
N LEU A 138 -10.98 -4.15 2.87
CA LEU A 138 -11.57 -4.98 1.83
C LEU A 138 -10.74 -4.96 0.55
N ALA A 139 -10.66 -6.10 -0.11
CA ALA A 139 -10.10 -6.21 -1.46
C ALA A 139 -8.67 -5.61 -1.58
N GLY A 140 -8.44 -4.77 -2.57
CA GLY A 140 -7.15 -4.08 -2.80
C GLY A 140 -6.62 -3.27 -1.62
N ALA A 141 -7.44 -2.93 -0.61
CA ALA A 141 -6.97 -2.29 0.61
C ALA A 141 -6.00 -3.18 1.41
N LEU A 142 -6.13 -4.51 1.27
CA LEU A 142 -5.21 -5.47 1.87
C LEU A 142 -3.77 -5.27 1.41
N LEU A 143 -3.53 -4.68 0.23
CA LEU A 143 -2.19 -4.36 -0.25
C LEU A 143 -1.47 -3.36 0.65
N ILE A 144 -2.19 -2.38 1.20
CA ILE A 144 -1.61 -1.41 2.14
C ILE A 144 -1.22 -2.13 3.44
N VAL A 145 -2.12 -2.93 3.98
CA VAL A 145 -1.93 -3.60 5.27
C VAL A 145 -0.84 -4.68 5.20
N THR A 146 -0.88 -5.54 4.18
CA THR A 146 0.08 -6.66 4.03
C THR A 146 1.49 -6.22 3.65
N ASN A 147 1.66 -5.00 3.15
CA ASN A 147 2.97 -4.42 2.84
C ASN A 147 3.43 -3.38 3.88
N SER A 148 2.65 -3.13 4.93
CA SER A 148 3.08 -2.36 6.10
C SER A 148 3.97 -3.22 7.02
N THR A 149 4.72 -2.56 7.91
CA THR A 149 5.57 -3.24 8.91
C THR A 149 4.72 -3.81 10.05
N HIS A 150 3.71 -3.05 10.48
CA HIS A 150 2.79 -3.41 11.55
C HIS A 150 1.37 -2.98 11.20
N ALA A 151 0.39 -3.72 11.71
CA ALA A 151 -1.01 -3.38 11.64
C ALA A 151 -1.62 -3.47 13.05
N ILE A 152 -2.27 -2.39 13.49
CA ILE A 152 -2.99 -2.31 14.75
C ILE A 152 -4.45 -2.08 14.39
N ALA A 153 -5.32 -3.01 14.76
CA ALA A 153 -6.73 -2.97 14.41
C ALA A 153 -7.61 -2.96 15.68
N VAL A 154 -8.77 -2.31 15.57
CA VAL A 154 -9.84 -2.50 16.55
C VAL A 154 -10.41 -3.91 16.41
N LYS A 155 -10.99 -4.45 17.47
CA LYS A 155 -11.52 -5.84 17.51
C LYS A 155 -12.60 -6.07 16.45
N GLU A 156 -13.41 -5.05 16.21
CA GLU A 156 -14.52 -5.07 15.26
C GLU A 156 -14.08 -4.94 13.79
N ALA A 157 -12.80 -4.69 13.55
CA ALA A 157 -12.27 -4.59 12.18
C ALA A 157 -12.40 -5.93 11.46
N LYS A 158 -12.87 -5.88 10.22
CA LYS A 158 -13.07 -7.06 9.37
C LYS A 158 -12.14 -7.00 8.17
N PHE A 159 -11.56 -8.14 7.84
CA PHE A 159 -10.69 -8.29 6.69
C PHE A 159 -11.33 -9.23 5.68
N SER A 160 -11.38 -8.86 4.40
CA SER A 160 -11.96 -9.69 3.36
C SER A 160 -11.33 -9.47 1.99
N ALA A 161 -11.18 -10.55 1.22
CA ALA A 161 -10.84 -10.53 -0.21
C ALA A 161 -12.04 -11.03 -1.02
N PRO A 162 -13.09 -10.20 -1.22
CA PRO A 162 -14.37 -10.61 -1.78
C PRO A 162 -14.36 -10.73 -3.31
N GLU A 163 -13.22 -10.56 -3.97
CA GLU A 163 -13.08 -10.54 -5.44
C GLU A 163 -13.62 -11.84 -6.07
N ILE A 164 -13.45 -12.98 -5.38
CA ILE A 164 -13.91 -14.28 -5.87
C ILE A 164 -15.43 -14.32 -6.10
N HIS A 165 -16.22 -13.61 -5.30
CA HIS A 165 -17.67 -13.53 -5.47
C HIS A 165 -18.10 -12.76 -6.73
N ARG A 166 -17.14 -12.09 -7.39
CA ARG A 166 -17.33 -11.38 -8.66
C ARG A 166 -16.63 -12.09 -9.82
N GLY A 167 -16.19 -13.34 -9.63
CA GLY A 167 -15.46 -14.10 -10.61
C GLY A 167 -14.03 -13.59 -10.88
N LEU A 168 -13.47 -12.79 -9.97
CA LEU A 168 -12.12 -12.25 -10.08
C LEU A 168 -11.17 -12.98 -9.12
N TRP A 169 -9.95 -13.25 -9.59
CA TRP A 169 -8.91 -13.77 -8.72
C TRP A 169 -8.00 -12.63 -8.25
N PRO A 170 -7.82 -12.42 -6.93
CA PRO A 170 -7.09 -11.27 -6.40
C PRO A 170 -5.56 -11.51 -6.39
N PHE A 171 -4.92 -11.62 -7.55
CA PHE A 171 -3.50 -11.95 -7.69
C PHE A 171 -2.57 -11.05 -6.86
N MET A 172 -2.80 -9.73 -6.91
CA MET A 172 -1.97 -8.77 -6.18
C MET A 172 -2.14 -8.92 -4.67
N VAL A 173 -3.39 -9.06 -4.20
CA VAL A 173 -3.72 -9.28 -2.79
C VAL A 173 -3.12 -10.58 -2.29
N MET A 174 -3.21 -11.66 -3.08
CA MET A 174 -2.61 -12.96 -2.79
C MET A 174 -1.10 -12.85 -2.55
N ALA A 175 -0.39 -12.11 -3.41
CA ALA A 175 1.05 -11.91 -3.25
C ALA A 175 1.41 -11.19 -1.93
N GLY A 176 0.57 -10.24 -1.50
CA GLY A 176 0.70 -9.57 -0.20
C GLY A 176 0.42 -10.52 0.96
N LEU A 177 -0.68 -11.27 0.91
CA LEU A 177 -1.09 -12.19 1.96
C LEU A 177 -0.04 -13.28 2.25
N PHE A 178 0.57 -13.87 1.21
CA PHE A 178 1.59 -14.90 1.37
C PHE A 178 2.88 -14.42 2.05
N ARG A 179 3.02 -13.14 2.27
CA ARG A 179 4.14 -12.54 3.03
C ARG A 179 3.87 -12.49 4.53
N VAL A 180 2.60 -12.45 4.92
CA VAL A 180 2.19 -12.21 6.31
C VAL A 180 1.42 -13.37 6.95
N MET A 181 1.07 -14.38 6.15
CA MET A 181 0.39 -15.59 6.66
C MET A 181 0.85 -16.83 5.89
N PRO A 182 0.67 -18.05 6.47
CA PRO A 182 0.95 -19.30 5.79
C PRO A 182 0.17 -19.41 4.47
N LYS A 183 0.83 -19.89 3.42
CA LYS A 183 0.27 -19.95 2.06
C LYS A 183 -1.11 -20.64 2.02
N ARG A 184 -1.28 -21.74 2.76
CA ARG A 184 -2.56 -22.48 2.82
C ARG A 184 -3.68 -21.62 3.42
N ALA A 185 -3.39 -20.90 4.51
CA ALA A 185 -4.36 -20.00 5.15
C ALA A 185 -4.72 -18.83 4.22
N GLY A 186 -3.73 -18.26 3.53
CA GLY A 186 -3.97 -17.21 2.55
C GLY A 186 -4.81 -17.66 1.36
N LEU A 187 -4.59 -18.88 0.86
CA LEU A 187 -5.43 -19.47 -0.19
C LEU A 187 -6.86 -19.70 0.28
N ASP A 188 -7.04 -20.29 1.46
CA ASP A 188 -8.36 -20.52 2.03
C ASP A 188 -9.13 -19.22 2.23
N PHE A 189 -8.47 -18.18 2.75
CA PHE A 189 -9.05 -16.84 2.91
C PHE A 189 -9.55 -16.25 1.57
N ILE A 190 -8.73 -16.34 0.52
CA ILE A 190 -9.08 -15.83 -0.82
C ILE A 190 -10.21 -16.66 -1.43
N MET A 191 -10.12 -17.99 -1.37
CA MET A 191 -11.08 -18.89 -2.01
C MET A 191 -12.47 -18.82 -1.37
N ARG A 192 -12.55 -18.57 -0.07
CA ARG A 192 -13.82 -18.36 0.63
C ARG A 192 -14.40 -16.97 0.39
N GLY A 193 -13.54 -15.95 0.22
CA GLY A 193 -13.94 -14.54 0.11
C GLY A 193 -14.73 -14.02 1.31
N GLN A 194 -14.72 -14.78 2.43
CA GLN A 194 -15.43 -14.43 3.66
C GLN A 194 -14.64 -13.40 4.47
N SER A 195 -15.37 -12.62 5.26
CA SER A 195 -14.75 -11.74 6.25
C SER A 195 -14.25 -12.53 7.45
N ILE A 196 -13.05 -12.15 7.92
CA ILE A 196 -12.51 -12.61 9.20
C ILE A 196 -12.37 -11.39 10.13
N ASP A 197 -12.61 -11.61 11.42
CA ASP A 197 -12.48 -10.58 12.45
C ASP A 197 -11.01 -10.46 12.89
N ALA A 198 -10.62 -9.30 13.40
CA ALA A 198 -9.27 -9.05 13.89
C ALA A 198 -8.83 -10.03 14.98
N ASP A 199 -9.73 -10.41 15.87
CA ASP A 199 -9.46 -11.37 16.97
C ASP A 199 -9.08 -12.76 16.48
N LYS A 200 -9.59 -13.20 15.31
CA LYS A 200 -9.27 -14.52 14.75
C LYS A 200 -7.88 -14.58 14.09
N GLN A 201 -7.27 -13.45 13.79
CA GLN A 201 -5.91 -13.39 13.24
C GLN A 201 -4.81 -13.53 14.31
N SER A 202 -5.13 -13.33 15.58
CA SER A 202 -4.15 -13.46 16.67
C SER A 202 -3.85 -14.92 17.07
N MET A 203 -4.49 -15.89 16.43
CA MET A 203 -4.35 -17.32 16.75
C MET A 203 -3.58 -18.13 15.68
N GLY A 204 -2.76 -17.48 14.84
CA GLY A 204 -1.90 -18.10 13.83
C GLY A 204 -0.43 -17.89 14.09
#